data_21935880d3f8810749022460dd32fb3b
#
_entry.id   21935880d3f8810749022460dd32fb3b
#
_cell.length_a   1.000
_cell.length_b   1.000
_cell.length_c   1.000
_cell.angle_alpha   90.00
_cell.angle_beta   90.00
_cell.angle_gamma   90.00
#
_symmetry.space_group_name_H-M   'P 1'
#
loop_
_entity.id
_entity.type
_entity.pdbx_description
1 polymer ?
#
loop_
_entity_poly.entity_id
_entity_poly.type
_entity_poly.pdbx_seq_one_letter_code
_entity_poly.pdbx_strand_id
1 'polypeptide(L)'
;MKTHTGFTLIEVLIAMLILAVGLLGLAALQTYTLRSNLAAYNNGQAIQLLYDMSDRMRANNCKEVTGTGTGTVTCPNPANYIIGDSNTDNRTAGKNVDSPVHACKITTNSTCNATLLSTYDLIEWNNAIAATLPMGRGCITSGNGVFNLYITWDDNRDGTVTTDVAVPTNCAGTFSTLSSGTSNDPVFTMSTQL
;
A
#
# COMPACT_ATOMS: atom_id res chain seq x y z
N MET A 1 69.01 28.03 13.76
CA MET A 1 67.90 28.67 13.04
C MET A 1 67.02 27.54 12.45
N LYS A 2 65.74 27.43 12.84
CA LYS A 2 64.80 26.49 12.24
C LYS A 2 64.16 27.15 11.03
N THR A 3 64.38 26.62 9.85
CA THR A 3 63.76 27.06 8.60
C THR A 3 62.29 26.56 8.60
N HIS A 4 61.36 27.49 8.63
CA HIS A 4 59.96 27.20 8.43
C HIS A 4 59.67 27.12 6.93
N THR A 5 59.38 25.92 6.43
CA THR A 5 58.87 25.73 5.06
C THR A 5 57.41 26.08 5.05
N GLY A 6 57.02 27.11 4.31
CA GLY A 6 55.59 27.45 4.08
C GLY A 6 54.96 26.55 3.01
N PHE A 7 53.67 26.29 3.13
CA PHE A 7 52.90 25.56 2.10
C PHE A 7 52.80 26.38 0.82
N THR A 8 52.91 25.70 -0.31
CA THR A 8 52.69 26.29 -1.61
C THR A 8 51.23 26.44 -1.95
N LEU A 9 50.84 27.48 -2.66
CA LEU A 9 49.48 27.74 -3.06
C LEU A 9 48.86 26.58 -3.88
N ILE A 10 49.71 25.91 -4.70
CA ILE A 10 49.31 24.76 -5.48
C ILE A 10 48.98 23.53 -4.62
N GLU A 11 49.68 23.34 -3.53
CA GLU A 11 49.49 22.20 -2.63
C GLU A 11 48.12 22.30 -1.93
N VAL A 12 47.73 23.52 -1.49
CA VAL A 12 46.38 23.77 -0.91
C VAL A 12 45.30 23.57 -1.95
N LEU A 13 45.54 23.99 -3.19
CA LEU A 13 44.55 23.85 -4.28
C LEU A 13 44.32 22.38 -4.62
N ILE A 14 45.36 21.57 -4.72
CA ILE A 14 45.23 20.12 -4.95
C ILE A 14 44.53 19.43 -3.76
N ALA A 15 44.90 19.81 -2.52
CA ALA A 15 44.24 19.24 -1.35
C ALA A 15 42.76 19.52 -1.31
N MET A 16 42.33 20.76 -1.63
CA MET A 16 40.90 21.12 -1.73
C MET A 16 40.20 20.36 -2.85
N LEU A 17 40.82 20.12 -4.00
CA LEU A 17 40.28 19.38 -5.12
C LEU A 17 40.00 17.93 -4.72
N ILE A 18 40.98 17.25 -4.09
CA ILE A 18 40.81 15.87 -3.63
C ILE A 18 39.69 15.78 -2.59
N LEU A 19 39.63 16.72 -1.66
CA LEU A 19 38.59 16.78 -0.64
C LEU A 19 37.21 17.00 -1.24
N ALA A 20 37.08 17.87 -2.25
CA ALA A 20 35.83 18.12 -2.95
C ALA A 20 35.30 16.85 -3.66
N VAL A 21 36.19 16.12 -4.35
CA VAL A 21 35.82 14.84 -5.00
C VAL A 21 35.38 13.79 -3.97
N GLY A 22 36.09 13.71 -2.83
CA GLY A 22 35.70 12.81 -1.73
C GLY A 22 34.31 13.13 -1.15
N LEU A 23 34.01 14.41 -0.95
CA LEU A 23 32.69 14.84 -0.46
C LEU A 23 31.56 14.56 -1.47
N LEU A 24 31.81 14.73 -2.77
CA LEU A 24 30.84 14.37 -3.81
C LEU A 24 30.50 12.87 -3.80
N GLY A 25 31.51 12.01 -3.60
CA GLY A 25 31.28 10.57 -3.45
C GLY A 25 30.43 10.22 -2.24
N LEU A 26 30.67 10.87 -1.12
CA LEU A 26 29.87 10.70 0.11
C LEU A 26 28.41 11.17 -0.08
N ALA A 27 28.21 12.30 -0.75
CA ALA A 27 26.88 12.83 -1.04
C ALA A 27 26.07 11.88 -1.93
N ALA A 28 26.70 11.29 -2.94
CA ALA A 28 26.06 10.28 -3.81
C ALA A 28 25.63 9.03 -3.02
N LEU A 29 26.45 8.55 -2.10
CA LEU A 29 26.13 7.42 -1.24
C LEU A 29 24.95 7.72 -0.32
N GLN A 30 24.88 8.93 0.24
CA GLN A 30 23.77 9.34 1.11
C GLN A 30 22.43 9.35 0.37
N THR A 31 22.40 9.85 -0.87
CA THR A 31 21.16 9.86 -1.67
C THR A 31 20.68 8.45 -1.99
N TYR A 32 21.58 7.53 -2.30
CA TYR A 32 21.25 6.12 -2.53
C TYR A 32 20.67 5.47 -1.26
N THR A 33 21.31 5.69 -0.12
CA THR A 33 20.86 5.13 1.17
C THR A 33 19.46 5.62 1.56
N LEU A 34 19.18 6.92 1.35
CA LEU A 34 17.86 7.49 1.64
C LEU A 34 16.76 6.86 0.76
N ARG A 35 17.01 6.63 -0.52
CA ARG A 35 16.05 5.95 -1.41
C ARG A 35 15.80 4.51 -0.97
N SER A 36 16.85 3.77 -0.65
CA SER A 36 16.75 2.39 -0.17
C SER A 36 15.94 2.29 1.13
N ASN A 37 16.18 3.22 2.07
CA ASN A 37 15.44 3.26 3.32
C ASN A 37 13.95 3.59 3.11
N LEU A 38 13.64 4.49 2.17
CA LEU A 38 12.26 4.83 1.84
C LEU A 38 11.52 3.65 1.21
N ALA A 39 12.16 2.93 0.28
CA ALA A 39 11.60 1.72 -0.31
C ALA A 39 11.34 0.65 0.76
N ALA A 40 12.30 0.42 1.68
CA ALA A 40 12.13 -0.52 2.78
C ALA A 40 10.97 -0.11 3.72
N TYR A 41 10.81 1.18 3.97
CA TYR A 41 9.69 1.71 4.76
C TYR A 41 8.34 1.45 4.09
N ASN A 42 8.22 1.80 2.80
CA ASN A 42 6.99 1.57 2.03
C ASN A 42 6.63 0.07 1.99
N ASN A 43 7.62 -0.80 1.80
CA ASN A 43 7.44 -2.25 1.84
C ASN A 43 6.88 -2.71 3.20
N GLY A 44 7.42 -2.20 4.30
CA GLY A 44 6.93 -2.49 5.65
C GLY A 44 5.48 -2.04 5.86
N GLN A 45 5.12 -0.86 5.36
CA GLN A 45 3.76 -0.34 5.45
C GLN A 45 2.77 -1.19 4.61
N ALA A 46 3.15 -1.57 3.39
CA ALA A 46 2.32 -2.42 2.54
C ALA A 46 2.02 -3.77 3.21
N ILE A 47 3.02 -4.40 3.81
CA ILE A 47 2.85 -5.66 4.53
C ILE A 47 1.89 -5.50 5.71
N GLN A 48 2.02 -4.43 6.50
CA GLN A 48 1.12 -4.16 7.63
C GLN A 48 -0.32 -3.97 7.17
N LEU A 49 -0.54 -3.25 6.06
CA LEU A 49 -1.87 -3.02 5.50
C LEU A 49 -2.50 -4.32 4.97
N LEU A 50 -1.70 -5.24 4.41
CA LEU A 50 -2.17 -6.57 4.00
C LEU A 50 -2.63 -7.40 5.21
N TYR A 51 -1.85 -7.41 6.29
CA TYR A 51 -2.23 -8.12 7.51
C TYR A 51 -3.46 -7.51 8.17
N ASP A 52 -3.54 -6.18 8.27
CA ASP A 52 -4.71 -5.49 8.83
C ASP A 52 -5.99 -5.90 8.09
N MET A 53 -5.97 -5.89 6.76
CA MET A 53 -7.13 -6.28 5.96
C MET A 53 -7.48 -7.77 6.13
N SER A 54 -6.47 -8.64 6.15
CA SER A 54 -6.68 -10.08 6.40
C SER A 54 -7.35 -10.32 7.75
N ASP A 55 -6.95 -9.61 8.78
CA ASP A 55 -7.50 -9.77 10.12
C ASP A 55 -8.93 -9.21 10.21
N ARG A 56 -9.24 -8.08 9.55
CA ARG A 56 -10.60 -7.55 9.41
C ARG A 56 -11.53 -8.55 8.71
N MET A 57 -11.05 -9.14 7.61
CA MET A 57 -11.81 -10.17 6.88
C MET A 57 -12.09 -11.39 7.76
N ARG A 58 -11.12 -11.84 8.55
CA ARG A 58 -11.30 -12.95 9.50
C ARG A 58 -12.24 -12.60 10.65
N ALA A 59 -12.15 -11.39 11.18
CA ALA A 59 -13.02 -10.93 12.25
C ALA A 59 -14.49 -10.83 11.80
N ASN A 60 -14.72 -10.48 10.54
CA ASN A 60 -16.06 -10.40 9.96
C ASN A 60 -16.55 -11.74 9.38
N ASN A 61 -15.73 -12.79 9.39
CA ASN A 61 -16.11 -14.13 8.93
C ASN A 61 -16.78 -14.89 10.08
N CYS A 62 -18.10 -14.78 10.20
CA CYS A 62 -18.83 -15.60 11.14
C CYS A 62 -19.12 -16.99 10.54
N LYS A 63 -18.82 -18.06 11.27
CA LYS A 63 -19.32 -19.39 10.95
C LYS A 63 -20.83 -19.41 11.25
N GLU A 64 -21.64 -19.86 10.29
CA GLU A 64 -23.04 -20.16 10.57
C GLU A 64 -23.12 -21.10 11.77
N VAL A 65 -23.55 -20.57 12.89
CA VAL A 65 -23.97 -21.41 14.01
C VAL A 65 -25.38 -21.89 13.67
N THR A 66 -25.47 -23.11 13.12
CA THR A 66 -26.75 -23.84 12.99
C THR A 66 -27.22 -24.23 14.40
N GLY A 67 -27.66 -23.24 15.17
CA GLY A 67 -28.32 -23.43 16.46
C GLY A 67 -29.80 -23.09 16.31
N THR A 68 -30.65 -23.91 16.88
CA THR A 68 -32.11 -23.81 16.94
C THR A 68 -32.63 -22.54 17.67
N GLY A 69 -31.98 -21.41 17.49
CA GLY A 69 -32.41 -20.11 18.01
C GLY A 69 -32.90 -19.21 16.87
N THR A 70 -34.05 -18.61 17.05
CA THR A 70 -34.81 -17.76 16.13
C THR A 70 -34.11 -16.45 15.73
N GLY A 71 -32.77 -16.37 15.73
CA GLY A 71 -31.99 -15.26 15.26
C GLY A 71 -31.24 -15.64 13.98
N THR A 72 -31.68 -15.13 12.84
CA THR A 72 -30.95 -15.26 11.57
C THR A 72 -29.68 -14.43 11.68
N VAL A 73 -28.56 -15.06 12.04
CA VAL A 73 -27.24 -14.42 11.91
C VAL A 73 -26.90 -14.44 10.43
N THR A 74 -27.14 -13.34 9.75
CA THR A 74 -26.73 -13.17 8.35
C THR A 74 -25.23 -12.94 8.34
N CYS A 75 -24.47 -14.01 8.15
CA CYS A 75 -23.04 -13.90 7.97
C CYS A 75 -22.73 -13.19 6.66
N PRO A 76 -21.70 -12.34 6.58
CA PRO A 76 -21.31 -11.73 5.34
C PRO A 76 -20.89 -12.84 4.38
N ASN A 77 -21.33 -12.73 3.16
CA ASN A 77 -20.70 -13.47 2.10
C ASN A 77 -19.25 -12.96 1.97
N PRO A 78 -18.23 -13.80 2.10
CA PRO A 78 -16.84 -13.37 1.87
C PRO A 78 -16.66 -12.64 0.53
N ALA A 79 -17.52 -12.89 -0.45
CA ALA A 79 -17.57 -12.15 -1.71
C ALA A 79 -17.77 -10.63 -1.55
N ASN A 80 -18.26 -10.15 -0.41
CA ASN A 80 -18.42 -8.72 -0.15
C ASN A 80 -17.08 -7.98 0.00
N TYR A 81 -15.98 -8.71 0.19
CA TYR A 81 -14.62 -8.16 0.21
C TYR A 81 -13.93 -8.18 -1.15
N ILE A 82 -14.58 -8.70 -2.20
CA ILE A 82 -13.99 -8.73 -3.53
C ILE A 82 -14.08 -7.33 -4.13
N ILE A 83 -12.93 -6.72 -4.38
CA ILE A 83 -12.81 -5.51 -5.16
C ILE A 83 -12.34 -5.93 -6.54
N GLY A 84 -13.28 -6.17 -7.44
CA GLY A 84 -12.99 -6.38 -8.86
C GLY A 84 -12.98 -5.05 -9.62
N ASP A 85 -12.56 -5.12 -10.89
CA ASP A 85 -12.38 -4.01 -11.81
C ASP A 85 -13.66 -3.16 -12.07
N SER A 86 -14.84 -3.69 -11.80
CA SER A 86 -16.10 -2.98 -12.03
C SER A 86 -16.38 -1.86 -11.03
N ASN A 87 -15.54 -1.66 -10.04
CA ASN A 87 -15.72 -0.59 -9.06
C ASN A 87 -14.55 0.40 -9.06
N THR A 88 -14.38 1.08 -10.17
CA THR A 88 -13.53 2.27 -10.32
C THR A 88 -13.87 3.35 -9.29
N ASP A 89 -15.03 3.25 -8.64
CA ASP A 89 -15.55 4.26 -7.72
C ASP A 89 -15.13 4.06 -6.26
N ASN A 90 -14.60 2.88 -5.87
CA ASN A 90 -14.02 2.74 -4.52
C ASN A 90 -12.75 3.58 -4.33
N ARG A 91 -12.14 4.09 -5.41
CA ARG A 91 -11.12 5.16 -5.34
C ARG A 91 -11.73 6.52 -5.04
N THR A 92 -13.01 6.69 -5.32
CA THR A 92 -13.78 7.90 -5.03
C THR A 92 -14.43 7.84 -3.66
N ALA A 93 -14.37 6.71 -2.96
CA ALA A 93 -14.88 6.56 -1.60
C ALA A 93 -14.17 7.46 -0.57
N GLY A 94 -13.01 8.02 -0.92
CA GLY A 94 -12.45 9.15 -0.16
C GLY A 94 -13.26 10.44 -0.26
N LYS A 95 -14.31 10.48 -1.10
CA LYS A 95 -15.10 11.70 -1.32
C LYS A 95 -16.49 11.73 -0.69
N ASN A 96 -17.06 10.61 -0.30
CA ASN A 96 -18.40 10.62 0.30
C ASN A 96 -18.51 9.63 1.45
N VAL A 97 -17.85 9.98 2.54
CA VAL A 97 -17.99 9.33 3.85
C VAL A 97 -19.38 9.63 4.46
N ASP A 98 -20.27 10.28 3.73
CA ASP A 98 -21.57 10.75 4.23
C ASP A 98 -22.74 9.80 3.93
N SER A 99 -22.49 8.64 3.36
CA SER A 99 -23.50 7.63 3.07
C SER A 99 -23.36 6.40 4.00
N PRO A 100 -24.31 5.51 4.10
CA PRO A 100 -24.63 4.58 5.21
C PRO A 100 -23.46 3.86 5.91
N VAL A 101 -22.23 4.04 5.46
CA VAL A 101 -20.99 3.52 6.06
C VAL A 101 -20.77 4.07 7.49
N HIS A 102 -21.32 5.23 7.83
CA HIS A 102 -21.31 5.75 9.20
C HIS A 102 -22.09 4.87 10.19
N ALA A 103 -22.93 3.97 9.70
CA ALA A 103 -23.65 3.04 10.54
C ALA A 103 -22.73 2.12 11.36
N CYS A 104 -21.52 1.83 10.86
CA CYS A 104 -20.52 1.01 11.56
C CYS A 104 -19.53 1.82 12.39
N LYS A 105 -19.53 3.14 12.25
CA LYS A 105 -18.75 4.03 13.12
C LYS A 105 -19.60 4.33 14.38
N ILE A 106 -19.13 3.90 15.52
CA ILE A 106 -19.81 3.93 16.82
C ILE A 106 -20.19 5.38 17.21
N THR A 107 -21.25 5.93 16.64
CA THR A 107 -21.72 7.24 17.10
C THR A 107 -23.24 7.38 17.18
N THR A 108 -24.02 6.50 16.61
CA THR A 108 -25.48 6.54 16.75
C THR A 108 -26.11 5.19 16.43
N ASN A 109 -27.11 4.81 17.15
CA ASN A 109 -28.10 3.72 17.10
C ASN A 109 -28.37 2.99 15.74
N SER A 110 -27.44 2.91 14.83
CA SER A 110 -27.58 2.23 13.56
C SER A 110 -26.98 0.83 13.62
N THR A 111 -27.76 -0.15 13.23
CA THR A 111 -27.35 -1.56 13.17
C THR A 111 -26.32 -1.76 12.06
N CYS A 112 -25.05 -1.92 12.45
CA CYS A 112 -24.00 -2.37 11.53
C CYS A 112 -24.21 -3.85 11.26
N ASN A 113 -24.55 -4.20 10.04
CA ASN A 113 -24.58 -5.58 9.61
C ASN A 113 -23.24 -5.95 8.94
N ALA A 114 -23.00 -7.21 8.75
CA ALA A 114 -21.73 -7.71 8.24
C ALA A 114 -21.37 -7.24 6.81
N THR A 115 -22.38 -6.97 5.96
CA THR A 115 -22.18 -6.38 4.62
C THR A 115 -21.78 -4.90 4.71
N LEU A 116 -22.38 -4.14 5.61
CA LEU A 116 -21.97 -2.75 5.83
C LEU A 116 -20.58 -2.68 6.45
N LEU A 117 -20.24 -3.63 7.33
CA LEU A 117 -18.91 -3.71 7.94
C LEU A 117 -17.85 -4.01 6.88
N SER A 118 -18.08 -4.94 5.94
CA SER A 118 -17.13 -5.21 4.86
C SER A 118 -16.91 -3.99 3.96
N THR A 119 -17.97 -3.25 3.66
CA THR A 119 -17.86 -1.99 2.90
C THR A 119 -17.05 -0.94 3.66
N TYR A 120 -17.29 -0.81 4.97
CA TYR A 120 -16.53 0.08 5.83
C TYR A 120 -15.05 -0.30 5.88
N ASP A 121 -14.74 -1.58 6.10
CA ASP A 121 -13.37 -2.09 6.12
C ASP A 121 -12.62 -1.81 4.83
N LEU A 122 -13.27 -2.03 3.68
CA LEU A 122 -12.69 -1.76 2.36
C LEU A 122 -12.38 -0.27 2.16
N ILE A 123 -13.27 0.61 2.60
CA ILE A 123 -13.07 2.06 2.51
C ILE A 123 -11.91 2.50 3.41
N GLU A 124 -11.91 2.08 4.67
CA GLU A 124 -10.83 2.41 5.61
C GLU A 124 -9.48 1.89 5.13
N TRP A 125 -9.44 0.66 4.61
CA TRP A 125 -8.23 0.07 4.05
C TRP A 125 -7.69 0.86 2.84
N ASN A 126 -8.56 1.20 1.89
CA ASN A 126 -8.16 2.00 0.73
C ASN A 126 -7.68 3.40 1.13
N ASN A 127 -8.35 4.02 2.12
CA ASN A 127 -7.91 5.31 2.66
C ASN A 127 -6.54 5.20 3.35
N ALA A 128 -6.31 4.13 4.11
CA ALA A 128 -5.02 3.87 4.75
C ALA A 128 -3.91 3.65 3.72
N ILE A 129 -4.17 2.89 2.65
CA ILE A 129 -3.23 2.70 1.54
C ILE A 129 -2.89 4.05 0.90
N ALA A 130 -3.91 4.83 0.53
CA ALA A 130 -3.72 6.12 -0.14
C ALA A 130 -3.01 7.17 0.74
N ALA A 131 -3.18 7.09 2.06
CA ALA A 131 -2.53 7.99 3.00
C ALA A 131 -1.07 7.62 3.28
N THR A 132 -0.72 6.33 3.13
CA THR A 132 0.58 5.80 3.56
C THR A 132 1.54 5.58 2.39
N LEU A 133 1.01 5.15 1.25
CA LEU A 133 1.80 4.79 0.07
C LEU A 133 1.55 5.78 -1.09
N PRO A 134 2.59 6.25 -1.79
CA PRO A 134 2.43 7.17 -2.92
C PRO A 134 1.56 6.54 -4.01
N MET A 135 0.44 7.17 -4.36
CA MET A 135 -0.54 6.63 -5.31
C MET A 135 -0.95 5.17 -5.04
N GLY A 136 -0.87 4.75 -3.77
CA GLY A 136 -1.14 3.40 -3.34
C GLY A 136 -2.53 2.91 -3.74
N ARG A 137 -2.62 1.64 -4.14
CA ARG A 137 -3.84 0.98 -4.60
C ARG A 137 -3.92 -0.42 -4.05
N GLY A 138 -5.14 -0.83 -3.66
CA GLY A 138 -5.42 -2.19 -3.20
C GLY A 138 -6.44 -2.89 -4.09
N CYS A 139 -6.31 -4.21 -4.22
CA CYS A 139 -7.27 -5.08 -4.87
C CYS A 139 -7.41 -6.39 -4.10
N ILE A 140 -8.60 -6.96 -4.08
CA ILE A 140 -8.89 -8.25 -3.46
C ILE A 140 -9.65 -9.10 -4.45
N THR A 141 -9.14 -10.30 -4.69
CA THR A 141 -9.81 -11.30 -5.52
C THR A 141 -10.06 -12.57 -4.73
N SER A 142 -10.98 -13.39 -5.18
CA SER A 142 -11.20 -14.72 -4.60
C SER A 142 -11.24 -15.81 -5.65
N GLY A 143 -10.76 -16.99 -5.28
CA GLY A 143 -10.84 -18.19 -6.09
C GLY A 143 -10.66 -19.43 -5.22
N ASN A 144 -11.54 -20.44 -5.39
CA ASN A 144 -11.49 -21.70 -4.63
C ASN A 144 -11.45 -21.53 -3.10
N GLY A 145 -12.15 -20.51 -2.55
CA GLY A 145 -12.16 -20.25 -1.10
C GLY A 145 -10.89 -19.55 -0.56
N VAL A 146 -9.98 -19.17 -1.45
CA VAL A 146 -8.78 -18.40 -1.12
C VAL A 146 -8.98 -16.96 -1.56
N PHE A 147 -8.67 -16.01 -0.68
CA PHE A 147 -8.64 -14.59 -0.97
C PHE A 147 -7.20 -14.17 -1.22
N ASN A 148 -7.01 -13.48 -2.34
CA ASN A 148 -5.71 -12.90 -2.68
C ASN A 148 -5.83 -11.38 -2.60
N LEU A 149 -5.04 -10.80 -1.72
CA LEU A 149 -4.93 -9.37 -1.49
C LEU A 149 -3.71 -8.85 -2.23
N TYR A 150 -3.85 -7.73 -2.90
CA TYR A 150 -2.78 -7.09 -3.66
C TYR A 150 -2.67 -5.62 -3.24
N ILE A 151 -1.46 -5.14 -3.06
CA ILE A 151 -1.15 -3.71 -2.88
C ILE A 151 -0.02 -3.34 -3.84
N THR A 152 -0.18 -2.21 -4.52
CA THR A 152 0.85 -1.58 -5.32
C THR A 152 0.91 -0.09 -5.06
N TRP A 153 2.03 0.55 -5.38
CA TRP A 153 2.21 2.00 -5.27
C TRP A 153 3.25 2.50 -6.26
N ASP A 154 3.27 3.80 -6.52
CA ASP A 154 4.28 4.48 -7.33
C ASP A 154 5.58 4.63 -6.51
N ASP A 155 6.51 3.66 -6.67
CA ASP A 155 7.77 3.63 -5.90
C ASP A 155 8.79 4.64 -6.42
N ASN A 156 8.77 4.92 -7.71
CA ASN A 156 9.70 5.84 -8.37
C ASN A 156 9.21 7.28 -8.43
N ARG A 157 7.93 7.53 -8.07
CA ARG A 157 7.26 8.83 -8.06
C ARG A 157 7.21 9.51 -9.42
N ASP A 158 6.98 8.74 -10.46
CA ASP A 158 6.80 9.27 -11.81
C ASP A 158 5.34 9.72 -12.10
N GLY A 159 4.43 9.49 -11.14
CA GLY A 159 3.01 9.84 -11.23
C GLY A 159 2.17 8.78 -11.91
N THR A 160 2.71 7.60 -12.15
CA THR A 160 2.00 6.45 -12.70
C THR A 160 2.21 5.22 -11.83
N VAL A 161 1.24 4.32 -11.78
CA VAL A 161 1.42 3.01 -11.14
C VAL A 161 1.39 1.97 -12.24
N THR A 162 2.53 1.35 -12.49
CA THR A 162 2.71 0.38 -13.55
C THR A 162 3.39 -0.87 -13.01
N THR A 163 2.89 -2.06 -13.31
CA THR A 163 3.43 -3.30 -12.78
C THR A 163 3.75 -4.30 -13.88
N ASP A 164 4.89 -4.97 -13.79
CA ASP A 164 5.26 -6.09 -14.65
C ASP A 164 4.65 -7.41 -14.20
N VAL A 165 4.11 -7.43 -12.98
CA VAL A 165 3.50 -8.63 -12.43
C VAL A 165 2.14 -8.83 -13.07
N ALA A 166 1.87 -10.02 -13.57
CA ALA A 166 0.55 -10.40 -14.04
C ALA A 166 -0.44 -10.32 -12.89
N VAL A 167 -1.18 -9.22 -12.82
CA VAL A 167 -2.29 -9.07 -11.88
C VAL A 167 -3.54 -9.72 -12.47
N PRO A 168 -4.41 -10.30 -11.65
CA PRO A 168 -5.67 -10.84 -12.12
C PRO A 168 -6.45 -9.81 -12.93
N THR A 169 -7.13 -10.25 -14.00
CA THR A 169 -7.92 -9.39 -14.87
C THR A 169 -8.93 -8.54 -14.10
N ASN A 170 -9.43 -9.06 -12.99
CA ASN A 170 -10.33 -8.35 -12.08
C ASN A 170 -9.69 -7.15 -11.38
N CYS A 171 -8.36 -7.07 -11.33
CA CYS A 171 -7.60 -5.95 -10.77
C CYS A 171 -7.03 -5.04 -11.86
N ALA A 172 -7.16 -5.38 -13.14
CA ALA A 172 -6.50 -4.67 -14.25
C ALA A 172 -6.88 -3.19 -14.35
N GLY A 173 -8.12 -2.84 -14.01
CA GLY A 173 -8.53 -1.44 -13.95
C GLY A 173 -8.01 -0.69 -12.70
N THR A 174 -7.66 -1.42 -11.65
CA THR A 174 -7.05 -0.86 -10.43
C THR A 174 -5.55 -0.66 -10.63
N PHE A 175 -4.92 -1.59 -11.35
CA PHE A 175 -3.50 -1.57 -11.69
C PHE A 175 -3.39 -1.36 -13.21
N SER A 176 -2.92 -0.20 -13.67
CA SER A 176 -2.59 -0.07 -15.08
C SER A 176 -1.46 -1.01 -15.43
N THR A 177 -1.72 -1.92 -16.35
CA THR A 177 -0.66 -2.70 -16.96
C THR A 177 0.18 -1.79 -17.85
N LEU A 178 1.48 -1.93 -17.78
CA LEU A 178 2.43 -1.22 -18.61
C LEU A 178 2.08 -1.31 -20.09
N SER A 179 1.77 -0.18 -20.68
CA SER A 179 2.04 0.04 -22.07
C SER A 179 3.47 0.61 -22.17
N SER A 180 4.45 -0.28 -22.29
CA SER A 180 5.82 0.09 -22.76
C SER A 180 6.57 1.18 -21.98
N GLY A 181 6.45 1.28 -20.68
CA GLY A 181 7.26 2.16 -19.83
C GLY A 181 8.20 1.38 -18.92
N THR A 182 9.39 1.89 -18.67
CA THR A 182 10.50 1.25 -17.94
C THR A 182 10.36 1.29 -16.42
N SER A 183 9.16 1.45 -15.90
CA SER A 183 8.89 1.63 -14.49
C SER A 183 8.16 0.42 -13.93
N ASN A 184 8.85 -0.36 -13.10
CA ASN A 184 8.33 -1.55 -12.45
C ASN A 184 7.98 -1.22 -11.00
N ASP A 185 6.74 -0.85 -10.75
CA ASP A 185 6.27 -0.63 -9.40
C ASP A 185 6.06 -1.97 -8.67
N PRO A 186 6.35 -2.03 -7.37
CA PRO A 186 6.23 -3.25 -6.61
C PRO A 186 4.75 -3.66 -6.43
N VAL A 187 4.50 -4.97 -6.52
CA VAL A 187 3.21 -5.58 -6.15
C VAL A 187 3.43 -6.53 -5.00
N PHE A 188 2.81 -6.24 -3.89
CA PHE A 188 2.79 -7.14 -2.73
C PHE A 188 1.50 -7.94 -2.73
N THR A 189 1.64 -9.24 -2.51
CA THR A 189 0.50 -10.17 -2.50
C THR A 189 0.46 -10.98 -1.22
N MET A 190 -0.74 -11.21 -0.71
CA MET A 190 -0.98 -12.11 0.40
C MET A 190 -2.22 -12.95 0.13
N SER A 191 -2.14 -14.25 0.39
CA SER A 191 -3.27 -15.16 0.27
C SER A 191 -3.76 -15.56 1.66
N THR A 192 -5.08 -15.54 1.88
CA THR A 192 -5.72 -15.96 3.13
C THR A 192 -6.94 -16.83 2.84
N GLN A 193 -7.20 -17.81 3.70
CA GLN A 193 -8.44 -18.59 3.73
C GLN A 193 -9.30 -18.10 4.88
N LEU A 194 -10.60 -18.00 4.63
CA LEU A 194 -11.60 -17.56 5.60
C LEU A 194 -12.54 -18.70 5.99
#